data_9ac30857c91ea3355c55be3f3006a6c7
#
_entry.id   9ac30857c91ea3355c55be3f3006a6c7
#
_cell.length_a   1.000
_cell.length_b   1.000
_cell.length_c   1.000
_cell.angle_alpha   90.00
_cell.angle_beta   90.00
_cell.angle_gamma   90.00
#
_symmetry.space_group_name_H-M   'P 1'
#
loop_
_entity.id
_entity.type
_entity.pdbx_description
1 polymer ?
#
loop_
_entity_poly.entity_id
_entity_poly.type
_entity_poly.pdbx_seq_one_letter_code
_entity_poly.pdbx_strand_id
1 'polypeptide(L)'
;TVLLPFTKLKKIIKQIDLVAAINGGDGFSDIYNSSTFHWRLRETLMANRANIPVVILPQTIGPFYCIKNYNIAKSILKSAKFVFVRDAKFVDELDKMEVRYELTKDLSAYMMPEKWDIDIRQNSIGLNVSGLCYSNSFRSLSGQFECYPLLINAIIQRFQDKGLNVYLIPHSYNYQQPEESNDDIVACRAAFDKLSSKKGVYLIDMDLLS
;
A
#
# COMPACT_ATOMS: atom_id res chain seq x y z
N THR A 1 -20.10 -16.89 -0.59
CA THR A 1 -19.50 -17.57 -1.76
C THR A 1 -19.24 -19.00 -1.36
N VAL A 2 -20.05 -19.93 -1.88
CA VAL A 2 -19.84 -21.37 -1.67
C VAL A 2 -18.58 -21.75 -2.46
N LEU A 3 -17.54 -22.17 -1.76
CA LEU A 3 -16.34 -22.71 -2.38
C LEU A 3 -16.73 -23.99 -3.12
N LEU A 4 -16.58 -23.98 -4.42
CA LEU A 4 -16.75 -25.20 -5.22
C LEU A 4 -15.84 -26.30 -4.64
N PRO A 5 -16.36 -27.52 -4.44
CA PRO A 5 -15.70 -28.56 -3.65
C PRO A 5 -14.32 -29.04 -4.19
N PHE A 6 -13.94 -28.66 -5.40
CA PHE A 6 -12.75 -29.17 -6.10
C PHE A 6 -11.78 -28.09 -6.58
N THR A 7 -11.79 -26.88 -6.00
CA THR A 7 -10.87 -25.83 -6.42
C THR A 7 -9.43 -26.13 -5.97
N LYS A 8 -8.43 -25.76 -6.80
CA LYS A 8 -7.00 -25.81 -6.46
C LYS A 8 -6.72 -25.21 -5.07
N LEU A 9 -7.38 -24.09 -4.77
CA LEU A 9 -7.24 -23.35 -3.52
C LEU A 9 -7.71 -24.17 -2.30
N LYS A 10 -8.79 -24.94 -2.41
CA LYS A 10 -9.24 -25.83 -1.33
C LYS A 10 -8.24 -26.94 -1.03
N LYS A 11 -7.54 -27.46 -2.04
CA LYS A 11 -6.48 -28.45 -1.85
C LYS A 11 -5.28 -27.84 -1.14
N ILE A 12 -4.88 -26.63 -1.52
CA ILE A 12 -3.77 -25.89 -0.89
C ILE A 12 -4.09 -25.60 0.57
N ILE A 13 -5.28 -25.03 0.85
CA ILE A 13 -5.70 -24.68 2.21
C ILE A 13 -5.65 -25.86 3.18
N LYS A 14 -5.98 -27.06 2.73
CA LYS A 14 -5.90 -28.28 3.57
C LYS A 14 -4.47 -28.69 3.96
N GLN A 15 -3.46 -28.11 3.33
CA GLN A 15 -2.03 -28.40 3.56
C GLN A 15 -1.34 -27.27 4.36
N ILE A 16 -2.12 -26.25 4.76
CA ILE A 16 -1.61 -25.07 5.48
C ILE A 16 -1.92 -25.22 6.97
N ASP A 17 -0.91 -25.01 7.81
CA ASP A 17 -1.04 -25.04 9.26
C ASP A 17 -1.43 -23.69 9.86
N LEU A 18 -1.11 -22.60 9.17
CA LEU A 18 -1.36 -21.22 9.61
C LEU A 18 -1.50 -20.30 8.41
N VAL A 19 -2.42 -19.33 8.50
CA VAL A 19 -2.51 -18.22 7.56
C VAL A 19 -2.08 -16.93 8.25
N ALA A 20 -1.02 -16.30 7.75
CA ALA A 20 -0.61 -14.96 8.12
C ALA A 20 -1.19 -13.98 7.08
N ALA A 21 -2.17 -13.17 7.50
CA ALA A 21 -2.95 -12.33 6.61
C ALA A 21 -2.51 -10.87 6.68
N ILE A 22 -2.13 -10.31 5.52
CA ILE A 22 -1.96 -8.89 5.30
C ILE A 22 -2.79 -8.49 4.07
N ASN A 23 -3.61 -7.45 4.22
CA ASN A 23 -4.60 -7.06 3.22
C ASN A 23 -4.24 -5.71 2.55
N GLY A 24 -2.96 -5.51 2.21
CA GLY A 24 -2.48 -4.30 1.54
C GLY A 24 -2.46 -3.06 2.44
N GLY A 25 -2.12 -3.23 3.70
CA GLY A 25 -1.90 -2.14 4.65
C GLY A 25 -3.17 -1.51 5.23
N ASP A 26 -4.16 -1.15 4.43
CA ASP A 26 -5.46 -0.57 4.83
C ASP A 26 -6.65 -1.37 4.32
N GLY A 27 -6.39 -2.49 3.71
CA GLY A 27 -7.41 -3.28 3.03
C GLY A 27 -8.29 -4.13 3.93
N PHE A 28 -8.00 -4.21 5.23
CA PHE A 28 -8.91 -4.81 6.20
C PHE A 28 -9.96 -3.77 6.64
N SER A 29 -10.62 -3.20 5.65
CA SER A 29 -11.67 -2.19 5.78
C SER A 29 -12.59 -2.21 4.55
N ASP A 30 -13.75 -1.58 4.62
CA ASP A 30 -14.61 -1.39 3.46
C ASP A 30 -14.57 0.05 2.89
N ILE A 31 -13.51 0.77 3.21
CA ILE A 31 -13.27 2.15 2.76
C ILE A 31 -13.33 2.29 1.23
N TYR A 32 -12.90 1.27 0.50
CA TYR A 32 -12.96 1.27 -0.97
C TYR A 32 -14.34 0.84 -1.50
N ASN A 33 -14.88 -0.25 -1.02
CA ASN A 33 -16.22 -0.78 -1.21
C ASN A 33 -16.32 -2.23 -0.67
N SER A 34 -17.56 -2.74 -0.52
CA SER A 34 -17.78 -4.11 -0.03
C SER A 34 -17.20 -5.20 -0.92
N SER A 35 -17.19 -5.02 -2.25
CA SER A 35 -16.63 -6.01 -3.18
C SER A 35 -15.12 -6.18 -2.99
N THR A 36 -14.39 -5.05 -2.89
CA THR A 36 -12.96 -5.05 -2.62
C THR A 36 -12.65 -5.67 -1.25
N PHE A 37 -13.43 -5.32 -0.22
CA PHE A 37 -13.33 -5.92 1.12
C PHE A 37 -13.44 -7.45 1.07
N HIS A 38 -14.48 -7.97 0.45
CA HIS A 38 -14.68 -9.42 0.32
C HIS A 38 -13.58 -10.11 -0.49
N TRP A 39 -13.10 -9.45 -1.54
CA TRP A 39 -12.03 -9.98 -2.36
C TRP A 39 -10.72 -10.08 -1.57
N ARG A 40 -10.34 -9.04 -0.85
CA ARG A 40 -9.11 -9.00 -0.03
C ARG A 40 -9.13 -9.97 1.15
N LEU A 41 -10.30 -10.25 1.71
CA LEU A 41 -10.45 -11.18 2.84
C LEU A 41 -10.77 -12.62 2.43
N ARG A 42 -10.80 -12.91 1.14
CA ARG A 42 -11.23 -14.22 0.62
C ARG A 42 -10.44 -15.39 1.23
N GLU A 43 -9.12 -15.29 1.23
CA GLU A 43 -8.22 -16.33 1.75
C GLU A 43 -8.35 -16.47 3.27
N THR A 44 -8.45 -15.38 3.99
CA THR A 44 -8.67 -15.34 5.44
C THR A 44 -10.01 -15.97 5.82
N LEU A 45 -11.08 -15.64 5.09
CA LEU A 45 -12.41 -16.25 5.26
C LEU A 45 -12.39 -17.76 4.99
N MET A 46 -11.62 -18.19 4.00
CA MET A 46 -11.48 -19.61 3.68
C MET A 46 -10.73 -20.37 4.78
N ALA A 47 -9.64 -19.80 5.29
CA ALA A 47 -8.89 -20.37 6.40
C ALA A 47 -9.79 -20.52 7.64
N ASN A 48 -10.51 -19.46 8.00
CA ASN A 48 -11.44 -19.48 9.13
C ASN A 48 -12.50 -20.56 8.99
N ARG A 49 -13.12 -20.72 7.80
CA ARG A 49 -14.09 -21.78 7.53
C ARG A 49 -13.50 -23.19 7.53
N ALA A 50 -12.20 -23.31 7.29
CA ALA A 50 -11.46 -24.57 7.33
C ALA A 50 -10.89 -24.89 8.70
N ASN A 51 -11.15 -24.04 9.73
CA ASN A 51 -10.59 -24.10 11.07
C ASN A 51 -9.06 -24.04 11.08
N ILE A 52 -8.46 -23.36 10.11
CA ILE A 52 -7.03 -23.10 10.06
C ILE A 52 -6.76 -21.85 10.89
N PRO A 53 -5.77 -21.88 11.80
CA PRO A 53 -5.39 -20.71 12.57
C PRO A 53 -5.04 -19.50 11.68
N VAL A 54 -5.53 -18.33 12.04
CA VAL A 54 -5.23 -17.07 11.34
C VAL A 54 -4.51 -16.13 12.26
N VAL A 55 -3.45 -15.51 11.77
CA VAL A 55 -2.78 -14.37 12.37
C VAL A 55 -2.99 -13.16 11.47
N ILE A 56 -3.55 -12.09 12.00
CA ILE A 56 -3.67 -10.81 11.31
C ILE A 56 -2.38 -10.05 11.55
N LEU A 57 -1.61 -9.85 10.47
CA LEU A 57 -0.34 -9.13 10.50
C LEU A 57 -0.57 -7.62 10.65
N PRO A 58 0.46 -6.85 11.09
CA PRO A 58 0.37 -5.41 11.30
C PRO A 58 -0.21 -4.66 10.10
N GLN A 59 -1.40 -4.12 10.28
CA GLN A 59 -2.12 -3.34 9.28
C GLN A 59 -3.15 -2.42 9.94
N THR A 60 -3.69 -1.46 9.20
CA THR A 60 -4.83 -0.66 9.66
C THR A 60 -6.10 -1.49 9.52
N ILE A 61 -6.90 -1.59 10.59
CA ILE A 61 -8.15 -2.35 10.62
C ILE A 61 -9.31 -1.38 10.79
N GLY A 62 -10.24 -1.38 9.85
CA GLY A 62 -11.35 -0.41 9.78
C GLY A 62 -10.99 0.82 8.92
N PRO A 63 -11.94 1.75 8.73
CA PRO A 63 -13.30 1.74 9.24
C PRO A 63 -14.21 0.72 8.51
N PHE A 64 -15.40 0.46 9.10
CA PHE A 64 -16.43 -0.37 8.49
C PHE A 64 -17.75 0.41 8.40
N TYR A 65 -18.13 0.82 7.21
CA TYR A 65 -19.37 1.57 6.94
C TYR A 65 -20.58 0.68 6.75
N CYS A 66 -20.36 -0.56 6.30
CA CYS A 66 -21.43 -1.53 6.10
C CYS A 66 -21.52 -2.49 7.28
N ILE A 67 -22.69 -2.56 7.94
CA ILE A 67 -22.92 -3.43 9.11
C ILE A 67 -22.65 -4.92 8.81
N LYS A 68 -22.88 -5.39 7.58
CA LYS A 68 -22.55 -6.76 7.18
C LYS A 68 -21.05 -6.99 7.18
N ASN A 69 -20.29 -6.04 6.65
CA ASN A 69 -18.82 -6.10 6.62
C ASN A 69 -18.23 -6.01 8.04
N TYR A 70 -18.79 -5.13 8.87
CA TYR A 70 -18.45 -5.05 10.30
C TYR A 70 -18.61 -6.40 11.01
N ASN A 71 -19.74 -7.06 10.82
CA ASN A 71 -20.00 -8.37 11.44
C ASN A 71 -19.07 -9.48 10.92
N ILE A 72 -18.72 -9.44 9.63
CA ILE A 72 -17.74 -10.36 9.03
C ILE A 72 -16.35 -10.11 9.62
N ALA A 73 -15.93 -8.84 9.67
CA ALA A 73 -14.65 -8.44 10.27
C ALA A 73 -14.58 -8.89 11.74
N LYS A 74 -15.60 -8.60 12.54
CA LYS A 74 -15.71 -9.01 13.95
C LYS A 74 -15.55 -10.53 14.10
N SER A 75 -16.22 -11.31 13.26
CA SER A 75 -16.14 -12.78 13.30
C SER A 75 -14.72 -13.28 13.01
N ILE A 76 -14.05 -12.73 11.99
CA ILE A 76 -12.67 -13.08 11.64
C ILE A 76 -11.71 -12.71 12.77
N LEU A 77 -11.79 -11.48 13.25
CA LEU A 77 -10.88 -10.94 14.26
C LEU A 77 -11.03 -11.66 15.60
N LYS A 78 -12.25 -12.00 16.01
CA LYS A 78 -12.48 -12.79 17.23
C LYS A 78 -11.96 -14.23 17.14
N SER A 79 -11.95 -14.82 15.95
CA SER A 79 -11.44 -16.17 15.71
C SER A 79 -9.93 -16.21 15.42
N ALA A 80 -9.31 -15.07 15.14
CA ALA A 80 -7.88 -14.98 14.88
C ALA A 80 -7.07 -15.34 16.12
N LYS A 81 -5.96 -16.05 15.91
CA LYS A 81 -5.04 -16.44 16.98
C LYS A 81 -4.31 -15.22 17.56
N PHE A 82 -3.92 -14.29 16.67
CA PHE A 82 -3.34 -12.99 17.01
C PHE A 82 -3.85 -11.93 16.04
N VAL A 83 -4.02 -10.72 16.56
CA VAL A 83 -4.38 -9.54 15.77
C VAL A 83 -3.38 -8.45 16.09
N PHE A 84 -2.57 -8.08 15.08
CA PHE A 84 -1.62 -6.99 15.19
C PHE A 84 -2.14 -5.78 14.41
N VAL A 85 -2.05 -4.60 15.02
CA VAL A 85 -2.52 -3.34 14.46
C VAL A 85 -1.34 -2.38 14.36
N ARG A 86 -1.12 -1.78 13.18
CA ARG A 86 0.03 -0.90 12.96
C ARG A 86 -0.15 0.53 13.45
N ASP A 87 -1.40 0.96 13.68
CA ASP A 87 -1.75 2.31 14.11
C ASP A 87 -3.01 2.33 14.97
N ALA A 88 -3.21 3.40 15.72
CA ALA A 88 -4.33 3.56 16.63
C ALA A 88 -5.58 4.19 15.99
N LYS A 89 -5.60 4.35 14.65
CA LYS A 89 -6.61 5.17 13.96
C LYS A 89 -8.06 4.70 14.19
N PHE A 90 -8.26 3.38 14.27
CA PHE A 90 -9.60 2.78 14.40
C PHE A 90 -9.69 1.74 15.52
N VAL A 91 -8.82 1.82 16.53
CA VAL A 91 -8.82 0.86 17.65
C VAL A 91 -10.12 0.87 18.45
N ASP A 92 -10.80 2.01 18.53
CA ASP A 92 -12.13 2.12 19.18
C ASP A 92 -13.18 1.17 18.54
N GLU A 93 -13.04 0.84 17.26
CA GLU A 93 -13.91 -0.15 16.61
C GLU A 93 -13.58 -1.56 17.09
N LEU A 94 -12.30 -1.87 17.29
CA LEU A 94 -11.85 -3.16 17.81
C LEU A 94 -12.30 -3.35 19.27
N ASP A 95 -12.24 -2.30 20.07
CA ASP A 95 -12.72 -2.30 21.45
C ASP A 95 -14.24 -2.56 21.51
N LYS A 96 -15.03 -1.88 20.65
CA LYS A 96 -16.47 -2.15 20.49
C LYS A 96 -16.77 -3.57 20.00
N MET A 97 -15.88 -4.16 19.23
CA MET A 97 -15.97 -5.55 18.81
C MET A 97 -15.55 -6.51 19.90
N GLU A 98 -14.92 -6.04 20.98
CA GLU A 98 -14.27 -6.83 22.03
C GLU A 98 -13.21 -7.77 21.46
N VAL A 99 -12.41 -7.29 20.52
CA VAL A 99 -11.29 -8.00 19.90
C VAL A 99 -10.02 -7.72 20.71
N ARG A 100 -9.27 -8.77 21.03
CA ARG A 100 -7.92 -8.62 21.60
C ARG A 100 -6.95 -8.32 20.46
N TYR A 101 -6.19 -7.24 20.59
CA TYR A 101 -5.18 -6.85 19.61
C TYR A 101 -3.90 -6.38 20.29
N GLU A 102 -2.83 -6.34 19.52
CA GLU A 102 -1.55 -5.76 19.93
C GLU A 102 -1.20 -4.62 18.97
N LEU A 103 -0.97 -3.43 19.54
CA LEU A 103 -0.51 -2.28 18.75
C LEU A 103 1.00 -2.43 18.51
N THR A 104 1.41 -2.39 17.26
CA THR A 104 2.80 -2.60 16.85
C THR A 104 3.16 -1.63 15.73
N LYS A 105 4.36 -1.75 15.18
CA LYS A 105 4.79 -0.95 14.02
C LYS A 105 4.33 -1.57 12.72
N ASP A 106 4.28 -0.76 11.66
CA ASP A 106 4.14 -1.26 10.30
C ASP A 106 5.23 -2.29 9.98
N LEU A 107 4.92 -3.29 9.15
CA LEU A 107 5.88 -4.32 8.78
C LEU A 107 7.13 -3.75 8.10
N SER A 108 7.01 -2.63 7.39
CA SER A 108 8.14 -1.95 6.77
C SER A 108 9.20 -1.50 7.79
N ALA A 109 8.81 -1.25 9.06
CA ALA A 109 9.74 -0.89 10.13
C ALA A 109 10.67 -2.05 10.56
N TYR A 110 10.36 -3.27 10.17
CA TYR A 110 11.17 -4.47 10.44
C TYR A 110 12.00 -4.90 9.24
N MET A 111 11.88 -4.21 8.11
CA MET A 111 12.72 -4.48 6.94
C MET A 111 14.16 -4.03 7.23
N MET A 112 15.10 -4.87 6.87
CA MET A 112 16.52 -4.51 6.88
C MET A 112 16.84 -3.85 5.54
N PRO A 113 17.19 -2.55 5.53
CA PRO A 113 17.52 -1.89 4.28
C PRO A 113 18.84 -2.43 3.74
N GLU A 114 18.86 -2.77 2.48
CA GLU A 114 20.09 -3.07 1.77
C GLU A 114 20.66 -1.79 1.17
N LYS A 115 21.98 -1.62 1.32
CA LYS A 115 22.67 -0.52 0.69
C LYS A 115 22.77 -0.80 -0.80
N TRP A 116 22.26 0.10 -1.59
CA TRP A 116 22.41 0.05 -3.02
C TRP A 116 23.65 0.82 -3.48
N ASP A 117 24.33 0.30 -4.49
CA ASP A 117 25.55 0.93 -5.04
C ASP A 117 25.18 2.00 -6.07
N ILE A 118 24.44 3.01 -5.61
CA ILE A 118 24.15 4.21 -6.40
C ILE A 118 25.03 5.34 -5.88
N ASP A 119 25.79 5.97 -6.78
CA ASP A 119 26.57 7.16 -6.47
C ASP A 119 25.63 8.36 -6.27
N ILE A 120 25.29 8.62 -5.01
CA ILE A 120 24.48 9.78 -4.62
C ILE A 120 25.39 10.98 -4.37
N ARG A 121 25.22 12.03 -5.14
CA ARG A 121 25.97 13.28 -4.97
C ARG A 121 25.70 13.90 -3.61
N GLN A 122 26.70 14.58 -3.07
CA GLN A 122 26.52 15.37 -1.84
C GLN A 122 25.49 16.48 -2.02
N ASN A 123 24.92 16.97 -0.92
CA ASN A 123 23.87 17.99 -0.92
C ASN A 123 22.66 17.59 -1.80
N SER A 124 22.15 16.40 -1.56
CA SER A 124 21.05 15.82 -2.32
C SER A 124 19.81 15.60 -1.47
N ILE A 125 18.65 15.66 -2.11
CA ILE A 125 17.38 15.20 -1.55
C ILE A 125 16.76 14.15 -2.44
N GLY A 126 16.05 13.19 -1.85
CA GLY A 126 15.14 12.30 -2.55
C GLY A 126 13.72 12.86 -2.54
N LEU A 127 13.06 12.87 -3.68
CA LEU A 127 11.67 13.28 -3.84
C LEU A 127 10.87 12.15 -4.48
N ASN A 128 9.92 11.59 -3.73
CA ASN A 128 8.93 10.67 -4.31
C ASN A 128 7.84 11.47 -5.04
N VAL A 129 7.54 11.07 -6.26
CA VAL A 129 6.44 11.63 -7.05
C VAL A 129 5.36 10.58 -7.19
N SER A 130 4.22 10.79 -6.54
CA SER A 130 3.10 9.85 -6.59
C SER A 130 2.46 9.82 -7.97
N GLY A 131 2.43 8.66 -8.60
CA GLY A 131 1.77 8.42 -9.89
C GLY A 131 0.28 8.73 -9.83
N LEU A 132 -0.38 8.30 -8.77
CA LEU A 132 -1.80 8.54 -8.53
C LEU A 132 -2.14 10.04 -8.52
N CYS A 133 -1.37 10.83 -7.77
CA CYS A 133 -1.62 12.28 -7.66
C CYS A 133 -1.19 13.02 -8.92
N TYR A 134 -0.11 12.59 -9.56
CA TYR A 134 0.44 13.25 -10.74
C TYR A 134 -0.45 13.07 -11.99
N SER A 135 -0.95 11.86 -12.20
CA SER A 135 -1.88 11.56 -13.30
C SER A 135 -3.24 12.22 -13.11
N ASN A 136 -3.66 12.35 -11.84
CA ASN A 136 -4.98 12.86 -11.45
C ASN A 136 -6.16 12.15 -12.15
N SER A 137 -5.97 10.89 -12.57
CA SER A 137 -6.93 10.12 -13.36
C SER A 137 -7.31 8.77 -12.76
N PHE A 138 -6.82 8.47 -11.53
CA PHE A 138 -7.02 7.16 -10.93
C PHE A 138 -8.42 6.99 -10.34
N ARG A 139 -9.27 6.21 -11.01
CA ARG A 139 -10.60 5.77 -10.52
C ARG A 139 -11.44 6.91 -9.89
N SER A 140 -11.97 6.66 -8.66
CA SER A 140 -12.78 7.64 -7.92
C SER A 140 -12.00 8.86 -7.38
N LEU A 141 -10.68 8.85 -7.47
CA LEU A 141 -9.82 9.96 -7.05
C LEU A 141 -9.49 10.92 -8.20
N SER A 142 -9.97 10.64 -9.41
CA SER A 142 -9.77 11.50 -10.58
C SER A 142 -10.28 12.92 -10.31
N GLY A 143 -9.50 13.92 -10.72
CA GLY A 143 -9.82 15.34 -10.55
C GLY A 143 -9.53 15.93 -9.18
N GLN A 144 -9.00 15.15 -8.21
CA GLN A 144 -8.75 15.65 -6.84
C GLN A 144 -7.36 16.29 -6.67
N PHE A 145 -6.46 16.12 -7.62
CA PHE A 145 -5.03 16.48 -7.50
C PHE A 145 -4.53 17.40 -8.62
N GLU A 146 -5.38 18.28 -9.13
CA GLU A 146 -5.08 19.14 -10.30
C GLU A 146 -3.78 19.95 -10.14
N CYS A 147 -3.53 20.48 -8.95
CA CYS A 147 -2.35 21.29 -8.67
C CYS A 147 -1.08 20.49 -8.37
N TYR A 148 -1.15 19.16 -8.24
CA TYR A 148 -0.02 18.35 -7.80
C TYR A 148 1.18 18.42 -8.76
N PRO A 149 1.03 18.34 -10.10
CA PRO A 149 2.16 18.49 -11.03
C PRO A 149 2.86 19.87 -10.91
N LEU A 150 2.10 20.93 -10.69
CA LEU A 150 2.66 22.28 -10.48
C LEU A 150 3.41 22.36 -9.14
N LEU A 151 2.87 21.74 -8.10
CA LEU A 151 3.52 21.64 -6.79
C LEU A 151 4.87 20.91 -6.89
N ILE A 152 4.91 19.76 -7.56
CA ILE A 152 6.15 19.00 -7.77
C ILE A 152 7.19 19.85 -8.50
N ASN A 153 6.82 20.54 -9.57
CA ASN A 153 7.70 21.44 -10.29
C ASN A 153 8.26 22.56 -9.38
N ALA A 154 7.38 23.20 -8.60
CA ALA A 154 7.79 24.26 -7.67
C ALA A 154 8.75 23.76 -6.58
N ILE A 155 8.50 22.55 -6.05
CA ILE A 155 9.40 21.91 -5.07
C ILE A 155 10.77 21.67 -5.69
N ILE A 156 10.85 21.07 -6.87
CA ILE A 156 12.10 20.79 -7.58
C ILE A 156 12.87 22.09 -7.80
N GLN A 157 12.23 23.12 -8.37
CA GLN A 157 12.83 24.42 -8.62
C GLN A 157 13.37 25.04 -7.32
N ARG A 158 12.59 24.98 -6.23
CA ARG A 158 13.03 25.52 -4.93
C ARG A 158 14.30 24.86 -4.40
N PHE A 159 14.49 23.57 -4.63
CA PHE A 159 15.70 22.88 -4.22
C PHE A 159 16.88 23.17 -5.15
N GLN A 160 16.63 23.27 -6.47
CA GLN A 160 17.64 23.72 -7.44
C GLN A 160 18.16 25.13 -7.10
N ASP A 161 17.28 26.08 -6.76
CA ASP A 161 17.63 27.45 -6.36
C ASP A 161 18.51 27.50 -5.10
N LYS A 162 18.39 26.47 -4.25
CA LYS A 162 19.25 26.29 -3.06
C LYS A 162 20.55 25.53 -3.37
N GLY A 163 20.82 25.19 -4.62
CA GLY A 163 21.99 24.43 -5.04
C GLY A 163 21.98 22.96 -4.64
N LEU A 164 20.81 22.40 -4.34
CA LEU A 164 20.66 20.98 -3.98
C LEU A 164 20.44 20.13 -5.22
N ASN A 165 20.97 18.90 -5.19
CA ASN A 165 20.63 17.88 -6.16
C ASN A 165 19.30 17.21 -5.76
N VAL A 166 18.43 16.95 -6.73
CA VAL A 166 17.12 16.32 -6.52
C VAL A 166 17.10 14.97 -7.21
N TYR A 167 16.86 13.91 -6.45
CA TYR A 167 16.67 12.56 -6.99
C TYR A 167 15.17 12.23 -6.96
N LEU A 168 14.57 12.02 -8.14
CA LEU A 168 13.20 11.56 -8.26
C LEU A 168 13.16 10.04 -8.04
N ILE A 169 12.49 9.62 -6.97
CA ILE A 169 12.51 8.23 -6.51
C ILE A 169 11.09 7.65 -6.61
N PRO A 170 10.83 6.72 -7.53
CA PRO A 170 9.57 6.02 -7.58
C PRO A 170 9.46 5.05 -6.41
N HIS A 171 8.28 4.97 -5.77
CA HIS A 171 8.01 4.08 -4.65
C HIS A 171 7.06 2.94 -5.06
N SER A 172 5.97 3.27 -5.75
CA SER A 172 4.98 2.30 -6.19
C SER A 172 4.96 2.24 -7.72
N TYR A 173 5.33 1.11 -8.29
CA TYR A 173 5.41 0.93 -9.73
C TYR A 173 5.19 -0.52 -10.15
N ASN A 174 4.77 -0.71 -11.40
CA ASN A 174 4.67 -2.02 -12.01
C ASN A 174 5.62 -2.11 -13.20
N TYR A 175 6.69 -2.87 -13.02
CA TYR A 175 7.76 -3.00 -14.00
C TYR A 175 7.32 -3.59 -15.33
N GLN A 176 6.44 -4.58 -15.27
CA GLN A 176 6.01 -5.33 -16.46
C GLN A 176 4.86 -4.65 -17.23
N GLN A 177 4.01 -3.94 -16.51
CA GLN A 177 2.83 -3.27 -17.05
C GLN A 177 2.60 -1.95 -16.30
N PRO A 178 3.35 -0.88 -16.64
CA PRO A 178 3.15 0.42 -16.02
C PRO A 178 1.71 0.91 -16.20
N GLU A 179 1.07 1.31 -15.11
CA GLU A 179 -0.27 1.91 -15.13
C GLU A 179 -0.16 3.42 -15.11
N GLU A 180 -0.40 4.11 -16.23
CA GLU A 180 -0.26 5.58 -16.35
C GLU A 180 -1.01 6.35 -15.28
N SER A 181 -2.12 5.81 -14.77
CA SER A 181 -2.95 6.44 -13.75
C SER A 181 -2.40 6.34 -12.32
N ASN A 182 -1.42 5.48 -12.04
CA ASN A 182 -0.97 5.19 -10.68
C ASN A 182 0.52 4.85 -10.54
N ASP A 183 1.28 4.82 -11.61
CA ASP A 183 2.67 4.40 -11.58
C ASP A 183 3.62 5.57 -11.30
N ASP A 184 4.42 5.45 -10.24
CA ASP A 184 5.35 6.50 -9.82
C ASP A 184 6.51 6.69 -10.81
N ILE A 185 6.94 5.65 -11.54
CA ILE A 185 7.98 5.79 -12.57
C ILE A 185 7.47 6.67 -13.71
N VAL A 186 6.24 6.42 -14.17
CA VAL A 186 5.61 7.23 -15.21
C VAL A 186 5.51 8.68 -14.77
N ALA A 187 5.09 8.91 -13.53
CA ALA A 187 5.01 10.26 -12.96
C ALA A 187 6.37 10.94 -12.80
N CYS A 188 7.38 10.22 -12.32
CA CYS A 188 8.75 10.73 -12.19
C CYS A 188 9.33 11.14 -13.55
N ARG A 189 9.17 10.31 -14.57
CA ARG A 189 9.59 10.61 -15.96
C ARG A 189 8.86 11.83 -16.50
N ALA A 190 7.54 11.87 -16.36
CA ALA A 190 6.74 13.01 -16.82
C ALA A 190 7.08 14.32 -16.10
N ALA A 191 7.36 14.26 -14.78
CA ALA A 191 7.83 15.41 -14.02
C ALA A 191 9.20 15.88 -14.51
N PHE A 192 10.15 14.96 -14.69
CA PHE A 192 11.50 15.24 -15.18
C PHE A 192 11.49 15.86 -16.58
N ASP A 193 10.66 15.34 -17.49
CA ASP A 193 10.58 15.82 -18.87
C ASP A 193 9.99 17.23 -19.00
N LYS A 194 9.11 17.62 -18.07
CA LYS A 194 8.50 18.95 -18.03
C LYS A 194 9.36 20.02 -17.39
N LEU A 195 10.53 19.66 -16.81
CA LEU A 195 11.41 20.65 -16.21
C LEU A 195 12.02 21.58 -17.27
N SER A 196 12.00 22.87 -17.00
CA SER A 196 12.69 23.89 -17.81
C SER A 196 14.22 23.77 -17.72
N SER A 197 14.74 23.28 -16.59
CA SER A 197 16.15 22.95 -16.38
C SER A 197 16.26 21.60 -15.68
N LYS A 198 17.02 20.68 -16.27
CA LYS A 198 17.31 19.36 -15.70
C LYS A 198 18.62 19.35 -14.89
N LYS A 199 19.29 20.50 -14.73
CA LYS A 199 20.55 20.61 -13.99
C LYS A 199 20.35 20.22 -12.53
N GLY A 200 21.13 19.24 -12.05
CA GLY A 200 21.04 18.76 -10.67
C GLY A 200 19.78 17.97 -10.36
N VAL A 201 19.01 17.52 -11.37
CA VAL A 201 17.87 16.61 -11.18
C VAL A 201 18.22 15.27 -11.80
N TYR A 202 17.96 14.20 -11.05
CA TYR A 202 18.28 12.82 -11.44
C TYR A 202 17.06 11.95 -11.28
N LEU A 203 16.82 11.10 -12.25
CA LEU A 203 15.76 10.10 -12.21
C LEU A 203 16.34 8.77 -11.75
N ILE A 204 15.84 8.23 -10.65
CA ILE A 204 16.11 6.86 -10.24
C ILE A 204 15.15 5.97 -11.05
N ASP A 205 15.65 5.47 -12.17
CA ASP A 205 14.87 4.60 -13.06
C ASP A 205 15.26 3.13 -12.83
N MET A 206 14.39 2.25 -13.27
CA MET A 206 14.52 0.81 -13.09
C MET A 206 15.76 0.22 -13.82
N ASP A 207 16.23 0.88 -14.86
CA ASP A 207 17.49 0.48 -15.52
C ASP A 207 18.72 0.60 -14.61
N LEU A 208 18.59 1.39 -13.53
CA LEU A 208 19.58 1.50 -12.44
C LEU A 208 19.30 0.52 -11.29
N LEU A 209 18.16 -0.15 -11.31
CA LEU A 209 17.62 -1.01 -10.25
C LEU A 209 17.67 -2.51 -10.60
N SER A 210 18.14 -2.86 -11.80
CA SER A 210 18.23 -4.23 -12.33
C SER A 210 19.60 -4.89 -12.12
#